data_4e69a0cff1471225f67afbd8096cd247
#
_entry.id   4e69a0cff1471225f67afbd8096cd247
#
_cell.length_a   1.000
_cell.length_b   1.000
_cell.length_c   1.000
_cell.angle_alpha   90.00
_cell.angle_beta   90.00
_cell.angle_gamma   90.00
#
_symmetry.space_group_name_H-M   'P 1'
#
loop_
_entity.id
_entity.type
_entity.pdbx_description
1 polymer ?
#
loop_
_entity_poly.entity_id
_entity_poly.type
_entity_poly.pdbx_seq_one_letter_code
_entity_poly.pdbx_strand_id
1 'polypeptide(L)'
;MATGEICLVVGFSGDVKQAQKRAAEAKGAIEIGYAIPKEGAQLWFDNLAIPKDAPDPQEAHELINFLIRPDIAAKNTNYVSYANGDAPTDLIDKPILEDRTIYPDAATMAKLYTIVAHDQKTQRLINRLWTRIKTGQ
;
A
#
# COMPACT_ATOMS: atom_id res chain seq x y z
N MET A 1 -9.03 2.82 14.55
CA MET A 1 -10.01 2.94 13.45
C MET A 1 -11.21 2.04 13.65
N ALA A 2 -11.07 0.75 13.71
CA ALA A 2 -12.21 -0.18 13.87
C ALA A 2 -13.03 -0.02 15.16
N THR A 3 -12.52 0.69 16.17
CA THR A 3 -13.21 0.99 17.43
C THR A 3 -14.00 2.31 17.43
N GLY A 4 -13.90 3.11 16.35
CA GLY A 4 -14.59 4.40 16.24
C GLY A 4 -13.98 5.56 17.04
N GLU A 5 -12.86 5.34 17.73
CA GLU A 5 -12.20 6.37 18.54
C GLU A 5 -11.45 7.42 17.70
N ILE A 6 -11.11 7.07 16.45
CA ILE A 6 -10.37 7.94 15.53
C ILE A 6 -11.22 8.18 14.29
N CYS A 7 -11.56 9.44 14.03
CA CYS A 7 -12.41 9.84 12.92
C CYS A 7 -11.64 10.01 11.59
N LEU A 8 -10.36 10.37 11.64
CA LEU A 8 -9.52 10.62 10.46
C LEU A 8 -8.12 10.11 10.70
N VAL A 9 -7.57 9.38 9.73
CA VAL A 9 -6.19 8.87 9.80
C VAL A 9 -5.59 8.81 8.39
N VAL A 10 -4.29 9.02 8.30
CA VAL A 10 -3.51 8.75 7.10
C VAL A 10 -3.06 7.29 7.15
N GLY A 11 -3.27 6.55 6.07
CA GLY A 11 -2.92 5.12 6.00
C GLY A 11 -2.80 4.63 4.56
N PHE A 12 -2.26 3.43 4.42
CA PHE A 12 -2.14 2.76 3.12
C PHE A 12 -3.47 2.18 2.66
N SER A 13 -3.73 2.23 1.35
CA SER A 13 -5.00 1.80 0.76
C SER A 13 -5.42 0.38 1.16
N GLY A 14 -4.55 -0.61 0.99
CA GLY A 14 -4.86 -2.01 1.30
C GLY A 14 -5.10 -2.25 2.79
N ASP A 15 -4.37 -1.59 3.68
CA ASP A 15 -4.58 -1.71 5.14
C ASP A 15 -5.96 -1.15 5.53
N VAL A 16 -6.38 -0.05 4.92
CA VAL A 16 -7.72 0.51 5.15
C VAL A 16 -8.79 -0.41 4.58
N LYS A 17 -8.58 -1.02 3.39
CA LYS A 17 -9.50 -2.02 2.82
C LYS A 17 -9.65 -3.25 3.71
N GLN A 18 -8.56 -3.72 4.30
CA GLN A 18 -8.63 -4.82 5.27
C GLN A 18 -9.37 -4.40 6.55
N ALA A 19 -9.17 -3.16 7.02
CA ALA A 19 -9.93 -2.63 8.16
C ALA A 19 -11.44 -2.54 7.86
N GLN A 20 -11.82 -2.14 6.63
CA GLN A 20 -13.21 -2.15 6.16
C GLN A 20 -13.83 -3.56 6.22
N LYS A 21 -13.12 -4.56 5.67
CA LYS A 21 -13.57 -5.97 5.72
C LYS A 21 -13.80 -6.45 7.15
N ARG A 22 -12.82 -6.20 8.04
CA ARG A 22 -12.94 -6.58 9.47
C ARG A 22 -14.07 -5.86 10.20
N ALA A 23 -14.30 -4.58 9.91
CA ALA A 23 -15.40 -3.84 10.51
C ALA A 23 -16.76 -4.40 10.06
N ALA A 24 -16.89 -4.77 8.78
CA ALA A 24 -18.10 -5.40 8.25
C ALA A 24 -18.36 -6.79 8.88
N GLU A 25 -17.31 -7.62 9.02
CA GLU A 25 -17.38 -8.95 9.65
C GLU A 25 -17.80 -8.88 11.14
N ALA A 26 -17.32 -7.86 11.85
CA ALA A 26 -17.63 -7.65 13.27
C ALA A 26 -19.06 -7.17 13.51
N LYS A 27 -19.88 -6.99 12.45
CA LYS A 27 -21.25 -6.44 12.51
C LYS A 27 -21.32 -5.13 13.33
N GLY A 28 -20.21 -4.40 13.36
CA GLY A 28 -20.11 -3.11 14.04
C GLY A 28 -20.88 -2.02 13.30
N ALA A 29 -21.35 -1.00 14.04
CA ALA A 29 -22.02 0.18 13.47
C ALA A 29 -21.02 1.18 12.84
N ILE A 30 -19.76 0.78 12.62
CA ILE A 30 -18.69 1.68 12.16
C ILE A 30 -18.44 1.44 10.69
N GLU A 31 -18.68 2.46 9.90
CA GLU A 31 -18.32 2.51 8.50
C GLU A 31 -16.95 3.18 8.34
N ILE A 32 -16.05 2.52 7.63
CA ILE A 32 -14.70 3.04 7.33
C ILE A 32 -14.66 3.44 5.86
N GLY A 33 -14.45 4.73 5.58
CA GLY A 33 -14.20 5.25 4.24
C GLY A 33 -12.71 5.32 3.92
N TYR A 34 -12.37 5.26 2.64
CA TYR A 34 -11.03 5.59 2.13
C TYR A 34 -11.15 6.50 0.92
N ALA A 35 -10.33 7.53 0.86
CA ALA A 35 -10.29 8.44 -0.27
C ALA A 35 -8.85 8.88 -0.56
N ILE A 36 -8.51 8.96 -1.84
CA ILE A 36 -7.29 9.62 -2.30
C ILE A 36 -7.58 11.13 -2.32
N PRO A 37 -6.78 11.98 -1.66
CA PRO A 37 -6.99 13.42 -1.68
C PRO A 37 -6.98 13.99 -3.10
N LYS A 38 -7.83 14.98 -3.37
CA LYS A 38 -7.90 15.66 -4.69
C LYS A 38 -6.61 16.38 -5.08
N GLU A 39 -5.80 16.73 -4.09
CA GLU A 39 -4.50 17.37 -4.24
C GLU A 39 -3.42 16.39 -4.70
N GLY A 40 -3.63 15.10 -4.50
CA GLY A 40 -2.68 14.02 -4.78
C GLY A 40 -2.28 13.27 -3.51
N ALA A 41 -1.55 12.20 -3.69
CA ALA A 41 -1.04 11.36 -2.61
C ALA A 41 0.30 10.73 -3.00
N GLN A 42 1.00 10.24 -2.00
CA GLN A 42 2.21 9.47 -2.24
C GLN A 42 1.88 8.09 -2.81
N LEU A 43 2.61 7.71 -3.85
CA LEU A 43 2.58 6.38 -4.46
C LEU A 43 3.81 5.59 -4.03
N TRP A 44 3.60 4.37 -3.55
CA TRP A 44 4.65 3.43 -3.15
C TRP A 44 4.76 2.29 -4.16
N PHE A 45 5.98 1.81 -4.32
CA PHE A 45 6.27 0.57 -5.03
C PHE A 45 7.08 -0.31 -4.10
N ASP A 46 6.47 -1.39 -3.62
CA ASP A 46 7.19 -2.43 -2.90
C ASP A 46 7.94 -3.31 -3.89
N ASN A 47 9.20 -3.54 -3.63
CA ASN A 47 10.08 -4.28 -4.51
C ASN A 47 10.72 -5.44 -3.75
N LEU A 48 10.85 -6.58 -4.41
CA LEU A 48 11.68 -7.69 -3.95
C LEU A 48 13.10 -7.47 -4.46
N ALA A 49 14.08 -7.60 -3.58
CA ALA A 49 15.48 -7.45 -3.92
C ALA A 49 16.32 -8.55 -3.28
N ILE A 50 17.34 -9.02 -3.98
CA ILE A 50 18.30 -10.00 -3.48
C ILE A 50 19.59 -9.25 -3.14
N PRO A 51 20.01 -9.20 -1.87
CA PRO A 51 21.31 -8.63 -1.50
C PRO A 51 22.46 -9.30 -2.27
N LYS A 52 23.50 -8.54 -2.60
CA LYS A 52 24.65 -9.03 -3.37
C LYS A 52 25.36 -10.21 -2.68
N ASP A 53 25.32 -10.24 -1.36
CA ASP A 53 25.95 -11.23 -0.48
C ASP A 53 24.95 -12.20 0.15
N ALA A 54 23.78 -12.36 -0.47
CA ALA A 54 22.80 -13.34 -0.02
C ALA A 54 23.40 -14.75 -0.05
N PRO A 55 23.20 -15.56 1.01
CA PRO A 55 23.78 -16.90 1.10
C PRO A 55 23.17 -17.86 0.04
N ASP A 56 21.87 -17.71 -0.26
CA ASP A 56 21.11 -18.58 -1.13
C ASP A 56 20.39 -17.77 -2.26
N PRO A 57 21.15 -17.16 -3.19
CA PRO A 57 20.58 -16.26 -4.20
C PRO A 57 19.71 -17.00 -5.23
N GLN A 58 19.98 -18.28 -5.49
CA GLN A 58 19.20 -19.07 -6.44
C GLN A 58 17.80 -19.34 -5.89
N GLU A 59 17.69 -19.77 -4.65
CA GLU A 59 16.42 -19.99 -3.96
C GLU A 59 15.60 -18.70 -3.84
N ALA A 60 16.27 -17.57 -3.63
CA ALA A 60 15.64 -16.28 -3.64
C ALA A 60 15.05 -15.92 -5.02
N HIS A 61 15.75 -16.23 -6.11
CA HIS A 61 15.23 -16.10 -7.48
C HIS A 61 14.03 -17.01 -7.72
N GLU A 62 14.07 -18.25 -7.24
CA GLU A 62 12.94 -19.20 -7.38
C GLU A 62 11.71 -18.68 -6.65
N LEU A 63 11.88 -18.13 -5.43
CA LEU A 63 10.78 -17.51 -4.68
C LEU A 63 10.20 -16.30 -5.43
N ILE A 64 11.05 -15.41 -5.95
CA ILE A 64 10.60 -14.24 -6.74
C ILE A 64 9.85 -14.73 -7.97
N ASN A 65 10.39 -15.67 -8.74
CA ASN A 65 9.75 -16.23 -9.92
C ASN A 65 8.40 -16.89 -9.60
N PHE A 66 8.25 -17.51 -8.44
CA PHE A 66 6.96 -18.01 -7.98
C PHE A 66 5.98 -16.87 -7.68
N LEU A 67 6.41 -15.83 -6.97
CA LEU A 67 5.54 -14.73 -6.55
C LEU A 67 5.04 -13.86 -7.70
N ILE A 68 5.82 -13.70 -8.78
CA ILE A 68 5.43 -12.96 -9.98
C ILE A 68 4.61 -13.80 -10.99
N ARG A 69 4.37 -15.07 -10.71
CA ARG A 69 3.46 -15.85 -11.56
C ARG A 69 2.10 -15.18 -11.62
N PRO A 70 1.47 -15.08 -12.80
CA PRO A 70 0.20 -14.39 -13.00
C PRO A 70 -0.90 -14.82 -12.04
N ASP A 71 -1.06 -16.12 -11.83
CA ASP A 71 -2.05 -16.70 -10.92
C ASP A 71 -1.78 -16.36 -9.44
N ILE A 72 -0.51 -16.30 -9.06
CA ILE A 72 -0.08 -15.95 -7.68
C ILE A 72 -0.20 -14.45 -7.44
N ALA A 73 0.26 -13.63 -8.39
CA ALA A 73 0.15 -12.17 -8.32
C ALA A 73 -1.32 -11.73 -8.18
N ALA A 74 -2.23 -12.32 -8.97
CA ALA A 74 -3.66 -12.04 -8.85
C ALA A 74 -4.24 -12.47 -7.50
N LYS A 75 -3.89 -13.65 -6.98
CA LYS A 75 -4.32 -14.10 -5.64
C LYS A 75 -3.82 -13.15 -4.55
N ASN A 76 -2.59 -12.67 -4.64
CA ASN A 76 -2.06 -11.69 -3.70
C ASN A 76 -2.87 -10.39 -3.75
N THR A 77 -3.11 -9.83 -4.94
CA THR A 77 -3.93 -8.63 -5.12
C THR A 77 -5.33 -8.81 -4.52
N ASN A 78 -6.00 -9.92 -4.80
CA ASN A 78 -7.35 -10.22 -4.30
C ASN A 78 -7.37 -10.32 -2.76
N TYR A 79 -6.29 -10.84 -2.16
CA TYR A 79 -6.20 -10.98 -0.71
C TYR A 79 -5.87 -9.67 0.00
N VAL A 80 -4.81 -8.96 -0.42
CA VAL A 80 -4.31 -7.77 0.28
C VAL A 80 -4.98 -6.47 -0.16
N SER A 81 -5.69 -6.48 -1.29
CA SER A 81 -6.35 -5.30 -1.89
C SER A 81 -5.37 -4.16 -2.25
N TYR A 82 -4.15 -4.53 -2.65
CA TYR A 82 -3.20 -3.62 -3.31
C TYR A 82 -3.12 -3.93 -4.79
N ALA A 83 -3.00 -2.89 -5.61
CA ALA A 83 -2.75 -3.06 -7.03
C ALA A 83 -1.37 -3.71 -7.27
N ASN A 84 -1.28 -4.56 -8.29
CA ASN A 84 -0.04 -5.20 -8.72
C ASN A 84 0.07 -5.08 -10.23
N GLY A 85 1.22 -4.60 -10.73
CA GLY A 85 1.46 -4.41 -12.15
C GLY A 85 1.58 -5.71 -12.94
N ASP A 86 1.95 -6.82 -12.27
CA ASP A 86 2.15 -8.12 -12.90
C ASP A 86 0.89 -9.01 -12.86
N ALA A 87 -0.17 -8.58 -12.14
CA ALA A 87 -1.40 -9.35 -12.03
C ALA A 87 -2.30 -9.13 -13.25
N PRO A 88 -2.67 -10.22 -14.00
CA PRO A 88 -3.62 -10.11 -15.10
C PRO A 88 -5.00 -9.63 -14.60
N THR A 89 -5.59 -8.69 -15.31
CA THR A 89 -6.86 -8.06 -14.91
C THR A 89 -8.05 -9.03 -14.94
N ASP A 90 -8.00 -10.08 -15.77
CA ASP A 90 -9.00 -11.14 -15.86
C ASP A 90 -9.00 -12.11 -14.67
N LEU A 91 -7.92 -12.12 -13.86
CA LEU A 91 -7.79 -12.91 -12.65
C LEU A 91 -8.02 -12.10 -11.37
N ILE A 92 -8.25 -10.79 -11.49
CA ILE A 92 -8.54 -9.91 -10.34
C ILE A 92 -10.05 -9.85 -10.12
N ASP A 93 -10.47 -9.95 -8.87
CA ASP A 93 -11.86 -9.84 -8.48
C ASP A 93 -12.44 -8.49 -8.90
N LYS A 94 -13.60 -8.50 -9.57
CA LYS A 94 -14.26 -7.28 -10.07
C LYS A 94 -14.36 -6.16 -9.06
N PRO A 95 -14.79 -6.39 -7.80
CA PRO A 95 -14.89 -5.32 -6.81
C PRO A 95 -13.54 -4.62 -6.50
N ILE A 96 -12.42 -5.34 -6.68
CA ILE A 96 -11.07 -4.79 -6.48
C ILE A 96 -10.63 -4.02 -7.74
N LEU A 97 -10.85 -4.61 -8.91
CA LEU A 97 -10.44 -4.00 -10.18
C LEU A 97 -11.21 -2.70 -10.47
N GLU A 98 -12.48 -2.63 -10.11
CA GLU A 98 -13.35 -1.47 -10.32
C GLU A 98 -13.19 -0.40 -9.22
N ASP A 99 -12.51 -0.70 -8.12
CA ASP A 99 -12.28 0.25 -7.03
C ASP A 99 -11.20 1.27 -7.41
N ARG A 100 -11.62 2.50 -7.66
CA ARG A 100 -10.75 3.63 -8.05
C ARG A 100 -9.77 4.07 -6.96
N THR A 101 -9.91 3.57 -5.76
CA THR A 101 -8.94 3.80 -4.69
C THR A 101 -7.82 2.75 -4.67
N ILE A 102 -8.00 1.63 -5.37
CA ILE A 102 -6.98 0.59 -5.60
C ILE A 102 -6.38 0.74 -7.00
N TYR A 103 -7.25 0.91 -8.02
CA TYR A 103 -6.88 1.15 -9.42
C TYR A 103 -7.34 2.56 -9.86
N PRO A 104 -6.60 3.62 -9.48
CA PRO A 104 -6.96 4.99 -9.81
C PRO A 104 -7.03 5.23 -11.32
N ASP A 105 -7.88 6.16 -11.72
CA ASP A 105 -7.92 6.61 -13.11
C ASP A 105 -6.70 7.48 -13.48
N ALA A 106 -6.52 7.75 -14.77
CA ALA A 106 -5.38 8.51 -15.27
C ALA A 106 -5.29 9.93 -14.69
N ALA A 107 -6.42 10.56 -14.39
CA ALA A 107 -6.46 11.91 -13.82
C ALA A 107 -6.00 11.92 -12.36
N THR A 108 -6.34 10.90 -11.60
CA THR A 108 -5.86 10.69 -10.23
C THR A 108 -4.39 10.29 -10.25
N MET A 109 -3.99 9.33 -11.10
CA MET A 109 -2.60 8.89 -11.25
C MET A 109 -1.65 10.05 -11.56
N ALA A 110 -2.05 11.01 -12.40
CA ALA A 110 -1.25 12.18 -12.73
C ALA A 110 -0.93 13.10 -11.54
N LYS A 111 -1.65 12.96 -10.43
CA LYS A 111 -1.44 13.72 -9.18
C LYS A 111 -0.67 12.94 -8.12
N LEU A 112 -0.41 11.66 -8.36
CA LEU A 112 0.36 10.85 -7.43
C LEU A 112 1.86 11.11 -7.62
N TYR A 113 2.63 11.00 -6.55
CA TYR A 113 4.07 11.24 -6.58
C TYR A 113 4.83 10.16 -5.78
N THR A 114 6.02 9.85 -6.23
CA THR A 114 6.96 8.98 -5.52
C THR A 114 7.95 9.81 -4.73
N ILE A 115 8.44 9.28 -3.61
CA ILE A 115 9.51 9.92 -2.83
C ILE A 115 10.86 9.47 -3.40
N VAL A 116 11.77 10.43 -3.54
CA VAL A 116 13.18 10.18 -3.79
C VAL A 116 13.95 10.15 -2.48
N ALA A 117 15.07 9.42 -2.45
CA ALA A 117 15.95 9.40 -1.28
C ALA A 117 16.44 10.82 -0.96
N HIS A 118 16.31 11.21 0.30
CA HIS A 118 16.79 12.50 0.79
C HIS A 118 18.30 12.48 1.03
N ASP A 119 18.95 13.63 0.85
CA ASP A 119 20.31 13.78 1.31
C ASP A 119 20.42 13.69 2.85
N GLN A 120 21.62 13.48 3.37
CA GLN A 120 21.85 13.30 4.81
C GLN A 120 21.37 14.49 5.67
N LYS A 121 21.48 15.71 5.15
CA LYS A 121 21.09 16.94 5.87
C LYS A 121 19.57 16.98 6.02
N THR A 122 18.86 16.74 4.95
CA THR A 122 17.39 16.65 4.92
C THR A 122 16.89 15.52 5.79
N GLN A 123 17.51 14.33 5.72
CA GLN A 123 17.13 13.19 6.55
C GLN A 123 17.30 13.48 8.05
N ARG A 124 18.39 14.12 8.45
CA ARG A 124 18.58 14.55 9.86
C ARG A 124 17.52 15.55 10.31
N LEU A 125 17.14 16.49 9.44
CA LEU A 125 16.09 17.44 9.72
C LEU A 125 14.74 16.74 9.94
N ILE A 126 14.37 15.85 9.03
CA ILE A 126 13.13 15.07 9.13
C ILE A 126 13.09 14.27 10.44
N ASN A 127 14.16 13.54 10.76
CA ASN A 127 14.24 12.75 11.99
C ASN A 127 14.07 13.63 13.24
N ARG A 128 14.72 14.80 13.28
CA ARG A 128 14.58 15.75 14.38
C ARG A 128 13.15 16.27 14.51
N LEU A 129 12.56 16.70 13.40
CA LEU A 129 11.18 17.21 13.41
C LEU A 129 10.19 16.12 13.82
N TRP A 130 10.36 14.91 13.33
CA TRP A 130 9.52 13.77 13.69
C TRP A 130 9.62 13.44 15.19
N THR A 131 10.85 13.47 15.75
CA THR A 131 11.05 13.29 17.19
C THR A 131 10.30 14.36 17.98
N ARG A 132 10.43 15.64 17.59
CA ARG A 132 9.71 16.73 18.24
C ARG A 132 8.19 16.56 18.21
N ILE A 133 7.63 16.15 17.07
CA ILE A 133 6.18 15.87 16.93
C ILE A 133 5.75 14.76 17.90
N LYS A 134 6.52 13.67 17.98
CA LYS A 134 6.17 12.53 18.83
C LYS A 134 6.32 12.80 20.32
N THR A 135 7.30 13.61 20.72
CA THR A 135 7.59 13.90 22.13
C THR A 135 6.90 15.16 22.65
N GLY A 136 6.31 15.95 21.76
CA GLY A 136 5.67 17.24 22.14
C GLY A 136 6.67 18.33 22.54
N GLN A 137 7.97 18.18 22.21
CA GLN A 137 9.05 19.11 22.56
C GLN A 137 9.46 19.98 21.38
#